data_1f92e60e62bf36190a075dcbb0481202
#
_entry.id   1f92e60e62bf36190a075dcbb0481202
#
_cell.length_a   1.000
_cell.length_b   1.000
_cell.length_c   1.000
_cell.angle_alpha   90.00
_cell.angle_beta   90.00
_cell.angle_gamma   90.00
#
_symmetry.space_group_name_H-M   'P 1'
#
loop_
_entity.id
_entity.type
_entity.pdbx_description
1 polymer ?
#
loop_
_entity_poly.entity_id
_entity_poly.type
_entity_poly.pdbx_seq_one_letter_code
_entity_poly.pdbx_strand_id
1 'polypeptide(L)'
;GVEDNFLEFVIKIYKGHNGITEKMLETKPGDEWVVHEVFGTLPFRGPGIFLAGGAGVTPFIAVFRELSKLNRLKGNTLLLANRTKDDIICEDELAALLGNKFINVLESTPEKNGGEKYISLSQIQTHIDADTQFYYLCGPTPFMAHCNKLLQQLNVPAEKIITES
;
A
#
# COMPACT_ATOMS: atom_id res chain seq x y z
N GLY A 1 -3.25 -7.01 15.45
CA GLY A 1 -3.16 -8.43 15.08
C GLY A 1 -4.20 -9.27 15.79
N VAL A 2 -4.28 -10.56 15.49
CA VAL A 2 -5.32 -11.47 16.04
C VAL A 2 -5.25 -11.60 17.58
N GLU A 3 -4.12 -11.28 18.18
CA GLU A 3 -3.88 -11.35 19.62
C GLU A 3 -4.01 -10.00 20.35
N ASP A 4 -4.29 -8.93 19.61
CA ASP A 4 -4.43 -7.60 20.19
C ASP A 4 -5.85 -7.44 20.78
N ASN A 5 -5.95 -6.85 21.97
CA ASN A 5 -7.24 -6.59 22.65
C ASN A 5 -7.95 -5.33 22.12
N PHE A 6 -7.50 -4.78 21.00
CA PHE A 6 -8.02 -3.58 20.37
C PHE A 6 -7.98 -3.70 18.85
N LEU A 7 -8.83 -2.91 18.18
CA LEU A 7 -8.80 -2.70 16.74
C LEU A 7 -8.09 -1.37 16.46
N GLU A 8 -7.15 -1.38 15.54
CA GLU A 8 -6.48 -0.18 15.06
C GLU A 8 -6.82 0.04 13.59
N PHE A 9 -7.21 1.27 13.27
CA PHE A 9 -7.50 1.70 11.91
C PHE A 9 -6.56 2.82 11.49
N VAL A 10 -5.91 2.68 10.34
CA VAL A 10 -5.14 3.74 9.71
C VAL A 10 -6.01 4.39 8.65
N ILE A 11 -6.41 5.65 8.88
CA ILE A 11 -7.39 6.34 8.04
C ILE A 11 -6.76 7.63 7.49
N LYS A 12 -6.68 7.74 6.16
CA LYS A 12 -6.25 8.98 5.52
C LYS A 12 -7.40 9.99 5.55
N ILE A 13 -7.12 11.17 6.11
CA ILE A 13 -8.09 12.27 6.18
C ILE A 13 -7.99 13.12 4.92
N TYR A 14 -9.13 13.32 4.26
CA TYR A 14 -9.26 14.24 3.13
C TYR A 14 -10.01 15.49 3.57
N LYS A 15 -9.28 16.57 3.85
CA LYS A 15 -9.84 17.84 4.32
C LYS A 15 -10.55 18.58 3.18
N GLY A 16 -11.61 19.32 3.54
CA GLY A 16 -12.36 20.19 2.61
C GLY A 16 -13.38 19.46 1.72
N HIS A 17 -13.64 18.18 1.96
CA HIS A 17 -14.59 17.38 1.20
C HIS A 17 -15.91 17.11 1.94
N ASN A 18 -16.06 17.56 3.20
CA ASN A 18 -17.21 17.24 4.07
C ASN A 18 -17.55 15.73 4.11
N GLY A 19 -16.53 14.89 3.90
CA GLY A 19 -16.66 13.44 3.87
C GLY A 19 -16.60 12.79 5.25
N ILE A 20 -16.89 11.49 5.30
CA ILE A 20 -16.86 10.70 6.55
C ILE A 20 -15.49 10.78 7.21
N THR A 21 -14.38 10.67 6.44
CA THR A 21 -13.03 10.70 6.98
C THR A 21 -12.69 12.05 7.63
N GLU A 22 -13.24 13.16 7.13
CA GLU A 22 -13.05 14.48 7.74
C GLU A 22 -13.77 14.59 9.08
N LYS A 23 -14.98 14.05 9.18
CA LYS A 23 -15.75 13.99 10.45
C LYS A 23 -15.06 13.14 11.52
N MET A 24 -14.26 12.16 11.12
CA MET A 24 -13.46 11.36 12.05
C MET A 24 -12.44 12.18 12.85
N LEU A 25 -12.04 13.38 12.37
CA LEU A 25 -11.20 14.30 13.16
C LEU A 25 -11.88 14.80 14.44
N GLU A 26 -13.19 14.77 14.50
CA GLU A 26 -13.96 15.23 15.65
C GLU A 26 -14.10 14.15 16.73
N THR A 27 -13.74 12.90 16.43
CA THR A 27 -13.84 11.75 17.35
C THR A 27 -12.96 11.93 18.59
N LYS A 28 -13.51 11.65 19.74
CA LYS A 28 -12.86 11.77 21.04
C LYS A 28 -12.91 10.45 21.79
N PRO A 29 -12.01 10.24 22.75
CA PRO A 29 -12.09 9.09 23.64
C PRO A 29 -13.46 9.01 24.33
N GLY A 30 -14.12 7.85 24.24
CA GLY A 30 -15.48 7.62 24.75
C GLY A 30 -16.57 7.66 23.68
N ASP A 31 -16.26 8.13 22.46
CA ASP A 31 -17.19 8.02 21.33
C ASP A 31 -17.31 6.58 20.87
N GLU A 32 -18.53 6.19 20.46
CA GLU A 32 -18.81 4.85 19.98
C GLU A 32 -18.86 4.80 18.46
N TRP A 33 -18.27 3.74 17.88
CA TRP A 33 -18.28 3.47 16.46
C TRP A 33 -18.99 2.15 16.17
N VAL A 34 -19.90 2.14 15.22
CA VAL A 34 -20.53 0.92 14.74
C VAL A 34 -19.70 0.35 13.61
N VAL A 35 -19.07 -0.78 13.84
CA VAL A 35 -18.30 -1.52 12.83
C VAL A 35 -19.23 -2.61 12.27
N HIS A 36 -19.47 -2.55 10.96
CA HIS A 36 -20.26 -3.55 10.25
C HIS A 36 -19.39 -4.77 9.88
N GLU A 37 -19.98 -5.71 9.14
CA GLU A 37 -19.27 -6.90 8.66
C GLU A 37 -18.02 -6.52 7.85
N VAL A 38 -16.98 -7.33 8.02
CA VAL A 38 -15.73 -7.16 7.28
C VAL A 38 -15.96 -7.56 5.82
N PHE A 39 -15.68 -6.65 4.92
CA PHE A 39 -15.72 -6.89 3.49
C PHE A 39 -14.41 -6.37 2.84
N GLY A 40 -14.09 -6.90 1.67
CA GLY A 40 -12.84 -6.56 0.99
C GLY A 40 -11.66 -7.23 1.70
N THR A 41 -11.10 -8.26 1.10
CA THR A 41 -9.91 -8.93 1.64
C THR A 41 -8.77 -8.85 0.66
N LEU A 42 -7.57 -8.68 1.20
CA LEU A 42 -6.33 -8.76 0.43
C LEU A 42 -5.48 -9.89 1.02
N PRO A 43 -5.65 -11.14 0.53
CA PRO A 43 -4.98 -12.29 1.12
C PRO A 43 -3.48 -12.27 0.79
N PHE A 44 -2.65 -12.49 1.80
CA PHE A 44 -1.24 -12.77 1.59
C PHE A 44 -1.05 -14.20 1.08
N ARG A 45 -0.49 -14.35 -0.12
CA ARG A 45 -0.27 -15.66 -0.77
C ARG A 45 1.20 -16.09 -0.81
N GLY A 46 2.12 -15.16 -0.58
CA GLY A 46 3.57 -15.41 -0.61
C GLY A 46 4.38 -14.15 -0.81
N PRO A 47 5.71 -14.24 -0.77
CA PRO A 47 6.58 -13.09 -0.97
C PRO A 47 6.39 -12.44 -2.34
N GLY A 48 6.61 -11.14 -2.41
CA GLY A 48 6.44 -10.42 -3.66
C GLY A 48 6.56 -8.91 -3.58
N ILE A 49 6.09 -8.26 -4.63
CA ILE A 49 6.12 -6.81 -4.78
C ILE A 49 4.74 -6.22 -4.46
N PHE A 50 4.73 -5.27 -3.55
CA PHE A 50 3.55 -4.52 -3.11
C PHE A 50 3.56 -3.15 -3.77
N LEU A 51 2.55 -2.84 -4.57
CA LEU A 51 2.37 -1.58 -5.28
C LEU A 51 1.22 -0.81 -4.63
N ALA A 52 1.53 0.24 -3.89
CA ALA A 52 0.56 1.04 -3.16
C ALA A 52 0.45 2.46 -3.71
N GLY A 53 -0.77 2.97 -3.84
CA GLY A 53 -1.04 4.37 -4.18
C GLY A 53 -1.69 5.11 -3.00
N GLY A 54 -0.94 6.01 -2.34
CA GLY A 54 -1.43 6.79 -1.21
C GLY A 54 -2.02 5.92 -0.10
N ALA A 55 -3.31 6.10 0.22
CA ALA A 55 -4.01 5.34 1.25
C ALA A 55 -4.10 3.83 0.97
N GLY A 56 -3.85 3.38 -0.27
CA GLY A 56 -3.78 1.96 -0.61
C GLY A 56 -2.67 1.18 0.09
N VAL A 57 -1.77 1.86 0.82
CA VAL A 57 -0.77 1.20 1.67
C VAL A 57 -1.39 0.59 2.94
N THR A 58 -2.55 1.04 3.37
CA THR A 58 -3.12 0.65 4.68
C THR A 58 -3.33 -0.85 4.86
N PRO A 59 -3.87 -1.62 3.90
CA PRO A 59 -3.96 -3.07 4.05
C PRO A 59 -2.58 -3.74 4.07
N PHE A 60 -1.59 -3.18 3.38
CA PHE A 60 -0.23 -3.71 3.38
C PHE A 60 0.49 -3.51 4.71
N ILE A 61 0.22 -2.41 5.44
CA ILE A 61 0.73 -2.20 6.80
C ILE A 61 0.32 -3.36 7.71
N ALA A 62 -0.94 -3.76 7.67
CA ALA A 62 -1.44 -4.90 8.45
C ALA A 62 -0.72 -6.21 8.08
N VAL A 63 -0.52 -6.46 6.78
CA VAL A 63 0.23 -7.63 6.29
C VAL A 63 1.68 -7.61 6.79
N PHE A 64 2.38 -6.48 6.67
CA PHE A 64 3.79 -6.40 7.08
C PHE A 64 3.96 -6.52 8.60
N ARG A 65 3.05 -5.96 9.40
CA ARG A 65 3.03 -6.15 10.86
C ARG A 65 2.90 -7.62 11.23
N GLU A 66 1.98 -8.34 10.59
CA GLU A 66 1.79 -9.77 10.82
C GLU A 66 3.01 -10.59 10.36
N LEU A 67 3.54 -10.31 9.17
CA LEU A 67 4.75 -10.98 8.67
C LEU A 67 5.97 -10.71 9.56
N SER A 68 6.06 -9.54 10.17
CA SER A 68 7.12 -9.19 11.12
C SER A 68 7.03 -10.05 12.38
N LYS A 69 5.83 -10.16 12.98
CA LYS A 69 5.58 -11.04 14.15
C LYS A 69 5.98 -12.48 13.85
N LEU A 70 5.76 -12.95 12.64
CA LEU A 70 6.07 -14.31 12.18
C LEU A 70 7.52 -14.49 11.67
N ASN A 71 8.35 -13.43 11.70
CA ASN A 71 9.70 -13.40 11.09
C ASN A 71 9.71 -13.79 9.60
N ARG A 72 8.71 -13.36 8.82
CA ARG A 72 8.49 -13.72 7.42
C ARG A 72 8.51 -12.52 6.46
N LEU A 73 9.13 -11.40 6.84
CA LEU A 73 9.23 -10.20 6.00
C LEU A 73 10.12 -10.38 4.76
N LYS A 74 11.07 -11.32 4.82
CA LYS A 74 12.02 -11.55 3.72
C LYS A 74 11.30 -11.84 2.40
N GLY A 75 11.84 -11.30 1.29
CA GLY A 75 11.30 -11.49 -0.06
C GLY A 75 10.13 -10.54 -0.41
N ASN A 76 9.80 -9.59 0.47
CA ASN A 76 8.76 -8.60 0.21
C ASN A 76 9.37 -7.23 -0.04
N THR A 77 8.87 -6.52 -1.04
CA THR A 77 9.28 -5.16 -1.40
C THR A 77 8.04 -4.28 -1.55
N LEU A 78 8.05 -3.09 -0.97
CA LEU A 78 6.97 -2.11 -1.10
C LEU A 78 7.42 -0.93 -1.96
N LEU A 79 6.70 -0.65 -3.04
CA LEU A 79 6.76 0.61 -3.78
C LEU A 79 5.51 1.42 -3.43
N LEU A 80 5.70 2.55 -2.75
CA LEU A 80 4.61 3.42 -2.30
C LEU A 80 4.63 4.74 -3.06
N ALA A 81 3.62 4.97 -3.89
CA ALA A 81 3.46 6.19 -4.66
C ALA A 81 2.64 7.24 -3.89
N ASN A 82 3.20 8.42 -3.73
CA ASN A 82 2.55 9.58 -3.11
C ASN A 82 2.81 10.84 -3.92
N ARG A 83 2.00 11.88 -3.73
CA ARG A 83 2.22 13.19 -4.35
C ARG A 83 3.41 13.90 -3.72
N THR A 84 3.43 13.97 -2.41
CA THR A 84 4.46 14.66 -1.63
C THR A 84 4.99 13.74 -0.53
N LYS A 85 6.09 14.14 0.09
CA LYS A 85 6.64 13.45 1.24
C LYS A 85 5.68 13.44 2.43
N ASP A 86 4.96 14.53 2.64
CA ASP A 86 4.01 14.67 3.76
C ASP A 86 2.77 13.76 3.63
N ASP A 87 2.57 13.18 2.43
CA ASP A 87 1.49 12.23 2.17
C ASP A 87 1.85 10.78 2.56
N ILE A 88 3.11 10.50 2.94
CA ILE A 88 3.57 9.15 3.24
C ILE A 88 2.99 8.68 4.57
N ILE A 89 2.19 7.64 4.54
CA ILE A 89 1.55 7.06 5.72
C ILE A 89 2.52 6.10 6.40
N CYS A 90 2.72 6.23 7.72
CA CYS A 90 3.55 5.36 8.55
C CYS A 90 4.99 5.17 8.01
N GLU A 91 5.63 6.25 7.50
CA GLU A 91 6.95 6.19 6.87
C GLU A 91 7.99 5.51 7.75
N ASP A 92 8.13 5.97 9.01
CA ASP A 92 9.14 5.46 9.94
C ASP A 92 8.93 3.96 10.25
N GLU A 93 7.68 3.56 10.45
CA GLU A 93 7.32 2.16 10.69
C GLU A 93 7.65 1.27 9.49
N LEU A 94 7.25 1.69 8.28
CA LEU A 94 7.52 0.94 7.06
C LEU A 94 9.02 0.85 6.77
N ALA A 95 9.77 1.93 7.02
CA ALA A 95 11.23 1.93 6.92
C ALA A 95 11.89 0.98 7.94
N ALA A 96 11.39 0.94 9.17
CA ALA A 96 11.88 0.02 10.19
C ALA A 96 11.59 -1.46 9.84
N LEU A 97 10.41 -1.75 9.27
CA LEU A 97 10.00 -3.11 8.91
C LEU A 97 10.72 -3.64 7.67
N LEU A 98 10.86 -2.83 6.63
CA LEU A 98 11.30 -3.27 5.30
C LEU A 98 12.72 -2.80 4.92
N GLY A 99 13.28 -1.82 5.62
CA GLY A 99 14.60 -1.27 5.33
C GLY A 99 14.72 -0.79 3.88
N ASN A 100 15.72 -1.27 3.17
CA ASN A 100 15.97 -0.94 1.76
C ASN A 100 14.95 -1.54 0.77
N LYS A 101 13.99 -2.32 1.25
CA LYS A 101 12.87 -2.86 0.48
C LYS A 101 11.62 -1.96 0.57
N PHE A 102 11.70 -0.83 1.26
CA PHE A 102 10.69 0.23 1.25
C PHE A 102 11.12 1.36 0.31
N ILE A 103 10.43 1.52 -0.80
CA ILE A 103 10.73 2.48 -1.85
C ILE A 103 9.62 3.51 -1.94
N ASN A 104 9.92 4.77 -1.63
CA ASN A 104 9.01 5.89 -1.84
C ASN A 104 9.14 6.41 -3.27
N VAL A 105 8.02 6.45 -3.98
CA VAL A 105 7.89 7.03 -5.31
C VAL A 105 7.06 8.30 -5.19
N LEU A 106 7.72 9.45 -5.28
CA LEU A 106 7.03 10.74 -5.22
C LEU A 106 6.69 11.22 -6.62
N GLU A 107 5.50 11.82 -6.75
CA GLU A 107 5.06 12.44 -8.00
C GLU A 107 6.09 13.52 -8.39
N SER A 108 6.82 13.29 -9.47
CA SER A 108 7.73 14.29 -10.01
C SER A 108 6.93 15.37 -10.73
N THR A 109 7.29 16.62 -10.54
CA THR A 109 6.75 17.70 -11.38
C THR A 109 7.05 17.40 -12.84
N PRO A 110 6.10 17.60 -13.78
CA PRO A 110 6.25 17.26 -15.19
C PRO A 110 7.53 17.77 -15.85
N GLU A 111 8.12 18.82 -15.30
CA GLU A 111 9.31 19.49 -15.83
C GLU A 111 10.63 18.75 -15.57
N LYS A 112 10.69 17.81 -14.63
CA LYS A 112 11.98 17.22 -14.22
C LYS A 112 12.29 15.83 -14.73
N ASN A 113 11.30 14.96 -15.02
CA ASN A 113 11.55 13.55 -15.37
C ASN A 113 10.57 12.95 -16.39
N GLY A 114 10.07 13.71 -17.35
CA GLY A 114 9.19 13.13 -18.38
C GLY A 114 7.79 12.74 -17.91
N GLY A 115 7.37 13.18 -16.71
CA GLY A 115 5.95 13.19 -16.33
C GLY A 115 5.36 11.85 -15.87
N GLU A 116 6.16 10.91 -15.40
CA GLU A 116 5.57 9.72 -14.75
C GLU A 116 4.95 10.11 -13.41
N LYS A 117 3.62 10.04 -13.38
CA LYS A 117 2.81 10.38 -12.21
C LYS A 117 2.82 9.29 -11.13
N TYR A 118 3.19 8.07 -11.51
CA TYR A 118 3.12 6.87 -10.69
C TYR A 118 4.41 6.06 -10.82
N ILE A 119 4.38 4.85 -10.25
CA ILE A 119 5.46 3.86 -10.35
C ILE A 119 5.75 3.56 -11.83
N SER A 120 7.03 3.53 -12.21
CA SER A 120 7.47 3.19 -13.57
C SER A 120 7.72 1.70 -13.75
N LEU A 121 7.76 1.26 -15.00
CA LEU A 121 8.11 -0.13 -15.35
C LEU A 121 9.51 -0.48 -14.85
N SER A 122 10.48 0.40 -15.03
CA SER A 122 11.86 0.20 -14.60
C SER A 122 11.98 0.05 -13.08
N GLN A 123 11.21 0.82 -12.32
CA GLN A 123 11.20 0.68 -10.86
C GLN A 123 10.67 -0.70 -10.42
N ILE A 124 9.62 -1.23 -11.06
CA ILE A 124 9.16 -2.59 -10.76
C ILE A 124 10.25 -3.60 -11.13
N GLN A 125 10.81 -3.53 -12.34
CA GLN A 125 11.81 -4.46 -12.83
C GLN A 125 13.05 -4.55 -11.93
N THR A 126 13.53 -3.40 -11.45
CA THR A 126 14.72 -3.33 -10.57
C THR A 126 14.52 -4.10 -9.25
N HIS A 127 13.28 -4.29 -8.82
CA HIS A 127 12.96 -4.95 -7.56
C HIS A 127 12.43 -6.39 -7.71
N ILE A 128 12.30 -6.89 -8.94
CA ILE A 128 12.02 -8.31 -9.18
C ILE A 128 13.26 -9.12 -8.84
N ASP A 129 13.13 -10.10 -7.96
CA ASP A 129 14.18 -11.02 -7.59
C ASP A 129 13.66 -12.49 -7.59
N ALA A 130 14.53 -13.44 -7.23
CA ALA A 130 14.19 -14.87 -7.22
C ALA A 130 13.07 -15.22 -6.21
N ASP A 131 12.87 -14.41 -5.19
CA ASP A 131 11.84 -14.61 -4.17
C ASP A 131 10.48 -14.02 -4.61
N THR A 132 10.43 -13.21 -5.67
CA THR A 132 9.20 -12.56 -6.14
C THR A 132 8.23 -13.58 -6.75
N GLN A 133 7.14 -13.86 -6.04
CA GLN A 133 6.12 -14.81 -6.45
C GLN A 133 4.80 -14.14 -6.83
N PHE A 134 4.45 -13.05 -6.15
CA PHE A 134 3.18 -12.34 -6.29
C PHE A 134 3.37 -10.83 -6.42
N TYR A 135 2.34 -10.17 -6.94
CA TYR A 135 2.25 -8.71 -7.06
C TYR A 135 0.95 -8.26 -6.42
N TYR A 136 1.06 -7.46 -5.39
CA TYR A 136 -0.07 -6.95 -4.61
C TYR A 136 -0.35 -5.51 -5.01
N LEU A 137 -1.59 -5.17 -5.36
CA LEU A 137 -1.98 -3.84 -5.80
C LEU A 137 -3.11 -3.30 -4.93
N CYS A 138 -2.91 -2.10 -4.40
CA CYS A 138 -3.97 -1.35 -3.74
C CYS A 138 -3.78 0.16 -3.93
N GLY A 139 -4.87 0.86 -4.24
CA GLY A 139 -4.86 2.30 -4.44
C GLY A 139 -6.03 2.80 -5.27
N PRO A 140 -6.05 4.08 -5.64
CA PRO A 140 -7.09 4.66 -6.48
C PRO A 140 -7.19 3.98 -7.85
N THR A 141 -8.40 3.96 -8.43
CA THR A 141 -8.66 3.31 -9.73
C THR A 141 -7.66 3.68 -10.84
N PRO A 142 -7.26 4.96 -11.04
CA PRO A 142 -6.27 5.29 -12.06
C PRO A 142 -4.89 4.69 -11.79
N PHE A 143 -4.46 4.62 -10.51
CA PHE A 143 -3.22 3.98 -10.10
C PHE A 143 -3.26 2.47 -10.36
N MET A 144 -4.36 1.81 -9.98
CA MET A 144 -4.57 0.38 -10.21
C MET A 144 -4.50 0.02 -11.70
N ALA A 145 -5.19 0.81 -12.55
CA ALA A 145 -5.19 0.62 -14.00
C ALA A 145 -3.77 0.77 -14.59
N HIS A 146 -3.02 1.78 -14.13
CA HIS A 146 -1.64 2.00 -14.53
C HIS A 146 -0.73 0.82 -14.15
N CYS A 147 -0.74 0.40 -12.89
CA CYS A 147 0.08 -0.72 -12.42
C CYS A 147 -0.28 -2.04 -13.12
N ASN A 148 -1.57 -2.33 -13.32
CA ASN A 148 -2.00 -3.50 -14.08
C ASN A 148 -1.43 -3.52 -15.50
N LYS A 149 -1.44 -2.37 -16.19
CA LYS A 149 -0.83 -2.25 -17.53
C LYS A 149 0.67 -2.53 -17.51
N LEU A 150 1.39 -2.05 -16.50
CA LEU A 150 2.83 -2.33 -16.36
C LEU A 150 3.10 -3.82 -16.10
N LEU A 151 2.30 -4.47 -15.23
CA LEU A 151 2.44 -5.90 -14.96
C LEU A 151 2.12 -6.76 -16.19
N GLN A 152 1.16 -6.34 -17.03
CA GLN A 152 0.90 -6.97 -18.33
C GLN A 152 2.10 -6.85 -19.28
N GLN A 153 2.75 -5.70 -19.33
CA GLN A 153 4.00 -5.52 -20.12
C GLN A 153 5.14 -6.40 -19.63
N LEU A 154 5.14 -6.75 -18.34
CA LEU A 154 6.10 -7.70 -17.73
C LEU A 154 5.67 -9.16 -17.92
N ASN A 155 4.57 -9.43 -18.63
CA ASN A 155 3.99 -10.75 -18.81
C ASN A 155 3.68 -11.47 -17.48
N VAL A 156 3.30 -10.72 -16.44
CA VAL A 156 2.91 -11.29 -15.14
C VAL A 156 1.56 -12.00 -15.32
N PRO A 157 1.46 -13.29 -14.97
CA PRO A 157 0.20 -14.04 -15.02
C PRO A 157 -0.85 -13.42 -14.09
N ALA A 158 -2.12 -13.37 -14.53
CA ALA A 158 -3.20 -12.74 -13.79
C ALA A 158 -3.40 -13.34 -12.38
N GLU A 159 -3.21 -14.64 -12.23
CA GLU A 159 -3.31 -15.35 -10.95
C GLU A 159 -2.22 -14.98 -9.93
N LYS A 160 -1.15 -14.31 -10.37
CA LYS A 160 -0.11 -13.76 -9.51
C LYS A 160 -0.35 -12.32 -9.10
N ILE A 161 -1.36 -11.66 -9.66
CA ILE A 161 -1.74 -10.30 -9.33
C ILE A 161 -2.86 -10.36 -8.29
N ILE A 162 -2.60 -9.85 -7.10
CA ILE A 162 -3.51 -9.87 -5.96
C ILE A 162 -4.02 -8.45 -5.73
N THR A 163 -5.32 -8.30 -5.76
CA THR A 163 -6.03 -7.05 -5.47
C THR A 163 -7.07 -7.29 -4.38
N GLU A 164 -7.55 -6.24 -3.78
CA GLU A 164 -8.71 -6.29 -2.89
C GLU A 164 -9.94 -6.78 -3.67
N SER A 165 -10.63 -7.75 -3.12
CA SER A 165 -11.83 -8.39 -3.70
C SER A 165 -13.09 -8.00 -2.94
#